data_cdd2b0015a18a388643f5ddb52db8be6
#
_entry.id   cdd2b0015a18a388643f5ddb52db8be6
#
_cell.length_a   1.000
_cell.length_b   1.000
_cell.length_c   1.000
_cell.angle_alpha   90.00
_cell.angle_beta   90.00
_cell.angle_gamma   90.00
#
_symmetry.space_group_name_H-M   'P 1'
#
loop_
_entity.id
_entity.type
_entity.pdbx_description
1 polymer ?
#
loop_
_entity_poly.entity_id
_entity_poly.type
_entity_poly.pdbx_seq_one_letter_code
_entity_poly.pdbx_strand_id
1 'polypeptide(L)'
;MNRRYAIALAALLLVAAGLSQVPTADRFTATFSIAAYDPATGDLGVAVASKFPAVGAMVPFARAGVGAVATQALANLEYGPKGLLLMEHGLTASEAMTRLVENDPQRDDRQLGLVDAKGRSAAWTGENCFSWAGSVSGPNFTAQGNILTGPEVVQAMARSFEGSSGSLAERLMAALEAGDAAGGDRRGKESAALLVVRAGAGYGGATDRWIDLRVDDHPEPVGELRRLLGVHTLYFGETKELVPLTPELVKEIQEVLRRTGFYKGEVTGVFDAATRKALEDFQGWENLEMRFRKDDQIDRVVLDYIRTHFGQKK
;
A
#
# COMPACT_ATOMS: atom_id res chain seq x y z
N MET A 1 52.92 -31.01 27.05
CA MET A 1 51.85 -30.25 26.28
C MET A 1 52.57 -29.15 25.53
N ASN A 2 52.65 -29.26 24.20
CA ASN A 2 53.51 -28.44 23.36
C ASN A 2 53.03 -26.98 23.27
N ARG A 3 53.96 -26.01 23.50
CA ARG A 3 53.71 -24.56 23.41
C ARG A 3 52.96 -24.12 22.13
N ARG A 4 53.02 -24.89 21.04
CA ARG A 4 52.33 -24.63 19.78
C ARG A 4 50.83 -24.82 19.87
N TYR A 5 50.31 -25.71 20.74
CA TYR A 5 48.87 -25.92 20.94
C TYR A 5 48.22 -24.87 21.85
N ALA A 6 49.01 -24.30 22.77
CA ALA A 6 48.54 -23.21 23.64
C ALA A 6 48.33 -21.90 22.85
N ILE A 7 49.17 -21.63 21.84
CA ILE A 7 49.02 -20.44 20.97
C ILE A 7 47.84 -20.61 20.00
N ALA A 8 47.60 -21.81 19.49
CA ALA A 8 46.45 -22.09 18.61
C ALA A 8 45.12 -21.99 19.37
N LEU A 9 45.05 -22.42 20.62
CA LEU A 9 43.86 -22.32 21.47
C LEU A 9 43.55 -20.86 21.86
N ALA A 10 44.59 -20.05 22.15
CA ALA A 10 44.43 -18.63 22.44
C ALA A 10 43.99 -17.82 21.21
N ALA A 11 44.46 -18.18 20.00
CA ALA A 11 44.01 -17.57 18.76
C ALA A 11 42.56 -17.93 18.43
N LEU A 12 42.12 -19.16 18.72
CA LEU A 12 40.71 -19.57 18.52
C LEU A 12 39.74 -18.87 19.48
N LEU A 13 40.16 -18.63 20.72
CA LEU A 13 39.40 -17.89 21.73
C LEU A 13 39.32 -16.38 21.42
N LEU A 14 40.36 -15.81 20.81
CA LEU A 14 40.33 -14.39 20.37
C LEU A 14 39.46 -14.17 19.10
N VAL A 15 39.33 -15.17 18.22
CA VAL A 15 38.40 -15.11 17.08
C VAL A 15 36.95 -15.27 17.52
N ALA A 16 36.68 -16.05 18.57
CA ALA A 16 35.34 -16.16 19.13
C ALA A 16 34.87 -14.92 19.92
N ALA A 17 35.79 -14.10 20.45
CA ALA A 17 35.47 -12.82 21.09
C ALA A 17 35.31 -11.66 20.11
N GLY A 18 35.65 -11.85 18.83
CA GLY A 18 35.50 -10.89 17.74
C GLY A 18 34.23 -11.05 16.92
N LEU A 19 33.24 -11.81 17.38
CA LEU A 19 31.86 -11.69 16.89
C LEU A 19 31.40 -10.30 17.31
N SER A 20 31.64 -9.33 16.41
CA SER A 20 31.16 -7.98 16.53
C SER A 20 29.70 -8.04 17.03
N GLN A 21 29.50 -7.48 18.21
CA GLN A 21 28.16 -7.00 18.53
C GLN A 21 27.77 -6.13 17.33
N VAL A 22 26.89 -6.64 16.49
CA VAL A 22 26.16 -5.77 15.56
C VAL A 22 25.72 -4.61 16.44
N PRO A 23 26.12 -3.37 16.15
CA PRO A 23 25.67 -2.25 16.95
C PRO A 23 24.17 -2.43 17.08
N THR A 24 23.65 -2.38 18.30
CA THR A 24 22.20 -2.26 18.49
C THR A 24 21.86 -0.96 17.81
N ALA A 25 21.57 -1.05 16.48
CA ALA A 25 21.04 0.07 15.72
C ALA A 25 19.91 0.60 16.58
N ASP A 26 19.93 1.89 16.80
CA ASP A 26 18.96 2.56 17.64
C ASP A 26 17.61 1.89 17.46
N ARG A 27 17.07 1.28 18.53
CA ARG A 27 15.84 0.49 18.54
C ARG A 27 14.57 1.33 18.28
N PHE A 28 14.75 2.46 17.60
CA PHE A 28 13.77 3.51 17.43
C PHE A 28 13.13 3.44 16.03
N THR A 29 12.25 2.50 15.80
CA THR A 29 11.36 2.51 14.64
C THR A 29 9.98 3.02 15.07
N ALA A 30 9.71 4.30 14.80
CA ALA A 30 8.36 4.83 14.91
C ALA A 30 7.61 4.56 13.61
N THR A 31 6.34 4.26 13.75
CA THR A 31 5.49 3.89 12.62
C THR A 31 4.02 4.11 13.01
N PHE A 32 3.21 4.56 12.07
CA PHE A 32 1.77 4.48 12.20
C PHE A 32 1.17 3.76 11.00
N SER A 33 0.21 2.90 11.26
CA SER A 33 -0.41 2.07 10.24
C SER A 33 -1.88 1.81 10.53
N ILE A 34 -2.60 1.38 9.50
CA ILE A 34 -3.97 0.90 9.59
C ILE A 34 -4.10 -0.38 8.78
N ALA A 35 -4.66 -1.43 9.38
CA ALA A 35 -5.09 -2.64 8.68
C ALA A 35 -6.62 -2.63 8.60
N ALA A 36 -7.18 -2.96 7.43
CA ALA A 36 -8.63 -2.89 7.24
C ALA A 36 -9.19 -3.91 6.24
N TYR A 37 -10.51 -4.12 6.37
CA TYR A 37 -11.36 -4.96 5.52
C TYR A 37 -12.51 -4.13 4.96
N ASP A 38 -12.89 -4.39 3.72
CA ASP A 38 -14.09 -3.82 3.11
C ASP A 38 -15.16 -4.92 2.93
N PRO A 39 -16.25 -4.89 3.70
CA PRO A 39 -17.30 -5.92 3.59
C PRO A 39 -18.08 -5.87 2.28
N ALA A 40 -18.04 -4.76 1.53
CA ALA A 40 -18.74 -4.63 0.26
C ALA A 40 -18.01 -5.34 -0.90
N THR A 41 -16.68 -5.34 -0.86
CA THR A 41 -15.84 -5.89 -1.95
C THR A 41 -15.05 -7.14 -1.53
N GLY A 42 -14.87 -7.37 -0.23
CA GLY A 42 -14.00 -8.42 0.29
C GLY A 42 -12.51 -8.02 0.30
N ASP A 43 -12.18 -6.78 -0.05
CA ASP A 43 -10.82 -6.28 -0.06
C ASP A 43 -10.23 -6.26 1.35
N LEU A 44 -8.94 -6.57 1.43
CA LEU A 44 -8.14 -6.49 2.64
C LEU A 44 -6.89 -5.67 2.36
N GLY A 45 -6.47 -4.84 3.31
CA GLY A 45 -5.31 -4.00 3.04
C GLY A 45 -4.69 -3.38 4.27
N VAL A 46 -3.50 -2.80 4.05
CA VAL A 46 -2.71 -2.07 5.05
C VAL A 46 -2.15 -0.81 4.42
N ALA A 47 -2.27 0.32 5.12
CA ALA A 47 -1.51 1.53 4.84
C ALA A 47 -0.58 1.83 6.01
N VAL A 48 0.63 2.35 5.72
CA VAL A 48 1.66 2.60 6.72
C VAL A 48 2.55 3.78 6.32
N ALA A 49 3.02 4.55 7.30
CA ALA A 49 4.09 5.54 7.13
C ALA A 49 5.04 5.54 8.34
N SER A 50 6.29 5.94 8.11
CA SER A 50 7.35 5.86 9.11
C SER A 50 8.51 6.81 8.78
N LYS A 51 9.26 7.20 9.82
CA LYS A 51 10.63 7.72 9.70
C LYS A 51 11.63 6.56 9.71
N PHE A 52 11.41 5.60 8.83
CA PHE A 52 12.26 4.45 8.59
C PHE A 52 12.21 4.11 7.09
N PRO A 53 13.34 3.82 6.42
CA PRO A 53 13.35 3.56 4.99
C PRO A 53 12.58 2.28 4.65
N ALA A 54 11.95 2.26 3.47
CA ALA A 54 11.32 1.09 2.88
C ALA A 54 10.34 0.33 3.81
N VAL A 55 9.55 1.08 4.60
CA VAL A 55 8.59 0.49 5.58
C VAL A 55 7.61 -0.49 4.93
N GLY A 56 7.31 -0.30 3.65
CA GLY A 56 6.43 -1.18 2.88
C GLY A 56 6.96 -2.60 2.66
N ALA A 57 8.27 -2.83 2.86
CA ALA A 57 8.85 -4.16 2.79
C ALA A 57 8.68 -4.97 4.08
N MET A 58 8.31 -4.31 5.19
CA MET A 58 8.37 -4.92 6.52
C MET A 58 7.03 -4.96 7.25
N VAL A 59 6.23 -3.90 7.13
CA VAL A 59 5.03 -3.73 7.97
C VAL A 59 3.79 -4.41 7.38
N PRO A 60 3.44 -4.22 6.09
CA PRO A 60 2.16 -4.67 5.56
C PRO A 60 2.19 -6.13 5.07
N PHE A 61 1.23 -6.91 5.53
CA PHE A 61 0.93 -8.25 5.03
C PHE A 61 -0.57 -8.38 4.84
N ALA A 62 -0.99 -9.00 3.74
CA ALA A 62 -2.40 -9.29 3.49
C ALA A 62 -2.54 -10.52 2.58
N ARG A 63 -3.67 -11.23 2.73
CA ARG A 63 -4.09 -12.34 1.86
C ARG A 63 -5.59 -12.25 1.63
N ALA A 64 -6.01 -12.26 0.37
CA ALA A 64 -7.42 -12.19 -0.01
C ALA A 64 -8.22 -13.34 0.62
N GLY A 65 -9.41 -13.00 1.14
CA GLY A 65 -10.28 -13.95 1.81
C GLY A 65 -9.81 -14.44 3.19
N VAL A 66 -8.66 -13.93 3.71
CA VAL A 66 -8.06 -14.38 4.97
C VAL A 66 -7.95 -13.23 5.98
N GLY A 67 -7.15 -12.20 5.67
CA GLY A 67 -6.92 -11.11 6.60
C GLY A 67 -5.83 -10.14 6.16
N ALA A 68 -5.62 -9.11 6.99
CA ALA A 68 -4.54 -8.14 6.89
C ALA A 68 -3.82 -8.00 8.23
N VAL A 69 -2.50 -7.84 8.19
CA VAL A 69 -1.61 -7.75 9.36
C VAL A 69 -0.63 -6.60 9.16
N ALA A 70 -0.50 -5.74 10.17
CA ALA A 70 0.54 -4.75 10.29
C ALA A 70 1.44 -5.09 11.49
N THR A 71 2.72 -5.37 11.28
CA THR A 71 3.70 -5.62 12.35
C THR A 71 4.76 -4.53 12.36
N GLN A 72 5.01 -3.92 13.51
CA GLN A 72 5.85 -2.73 13.64
C GLN A 72 6.49 -2.59 15.03
N ALA A 73 7.08 -1.43 15.35
CA ALA A 73 8.01 -1.19 16.46
C ALA A 73 9.31 -1.99 16.26
N LEU A 74 9.80 -2.74 17.21
CA LEU A 74 10.83 -3.73 16.93
C LEU A 74 10.17 -4.94 16.24
N ALA A 75 9.84 -4.79 14.96
CA ALA A 75 8.94 -5.68 14.23
C ALA A 75 9.42 -7.14 14.20
N ASN A 76 8.54 -8.06 14.56
CA ASN A 76 8.71 -9.47 14.26
C ASN A 76 8.04 -9.78 12.90
N LEU A 77 8.86 -9.92 11.85
CA LEU A 77 8.34 -10.11 10.49
C LEU A 77 7.58 -11.44 10.31
N GLU A 78 7.81 -12.42 11.20
CA GLU A 78 7.06 -13.69 11.17
C GLU A 78 5.58 -13.51 11.58
N TYR A 79 5.23 -12.41 12.27
CA TYR A 79 3.86 -12.14 12.65
C TYR A 79 2.93 -11.98 11.44
N GLY A 80 3.43 -11.41 10.33
CA GLY A 80 2.69 -11.30 9.09
C GLY A 80 2.24 -12.66 8.54
N PRO A 81 3.16 -13.50 8.05
CA PRO A 81 2.80 -14.80 7.47
C PRO A 81 2.17 -15.76 8.48
N LYS A 82 2.63 -15.81 9.74
CA LYS A 82 2.05 -16.67 10.77
C LYS A 82 0.64 -16.22 11.17
N GLY A 83 0.39 -14.92 11.29
CA GLY A 83 -0.93 -14.37 11.59
C GLY A 83 -1.94 -14.69 10.50
N LEU A 84 -1.54 -14.50 9.23
CA LEU A 84 -2.36 -14.90 8.08
C LEU A 84 -2.63 -16.42 8.07
N LEU A 85 -1.63 -17.25 8.35
CA LEU A 85 -1.80 -18.69 8.42
C LEU A 85 -2.79 -19.11 9.53
N LEU A 86 -2.70 -18.51 10.71
CA LEU A 86 -3.61 -18.78 11.82
C LEU A 86 -5.06 -18.41 11.45
N MET A 87 -5.27 -17.24 10.85
CA MET A 87 -6.60 -16.80 10.38
C MET A 87 -7.13 -17.68 9.25
N GLU A 88 -6.28 -18.14 8.33
CA GLU A 88 -6.63 -19.12 7.27
C GLU A 88 -7.12 -20.45 7.84
N HIS A 89 -6.56 -20.88 8.99
CA HIS A 89 -7.00 -22.06 9.74
C HIS A 89 -8.22 -21.81 10.63
N GLY A 90 -8.88 -20.66 10.48
CA GLY A 90 -10.17 -20.35 11.10
C GLY A 90 -10.12 -19.60 12.42
N LEU A 91 -8.92 -19.21 12.93
CA LEU A 91 -8.82 -18.36 14.11
C LEU A 91 -9.33 -16.96 13.80
N THR A 92 -9.93 -16.32 14.78
CA THR A 92 -10.25 -14.87 14.73
C THR A 92 -8.97 -14.04 14.78
N ALA A 93 -9.03 -12.77 14.36
CA ALA A 93 -7.90 -11.84 14.52
C ALA A 93 -7.38 -11.79 15.98
N SER A 94 -8.28 -11.81 16.96
CA SER A 94 -7.91 -11.81 18.38
C SER A 94 -7.21 -13.10 18.83
N GLU A 95 -7.73 -14.26 18.43
CA GLU A 95 -7.12 -15.56 18.76
C GLU A 95 -5.75 -15.71 18.07
N ALA A 96 -5.63 -15.29 16.81
CA ALA A 96 -4.36 -15.27 16.09
C ALA A 96 -3.34 -14.36 16.77
N MET A 97 -3.73 -13.14 17.15
CA MET A 97 -2.89 -12.21 17.90
C MET A 97 -2.41 -12.81 19.21
N THR A 98 -3.30 -13.38 20.02
CA THR A 98 -2.95 -14.03 21.30
C THR A 98 -1.89 -15.12 21.09
N ARG A 99 -2.07 -15.97 20.06
CA ARG A 99 -1.10 -17.05 19.74
C ARG A 99 0.26 -16.51 19.33
N LEU A 100 0.30 -15.39 18.58
CA LEU A 100 1.55 -14.76 18.15
C LEU A 100 2.33 -14.19 19.34
N VAL A 101 1.66 -13.40 20.21
CA VAL A 101 2.33 -12.70 21.30
C VAL A 101 2.70 -13.64 22.48
N GLU A 102 1.87 -14.64 22.79
CA GLU A 102 2.19 -15.63 23.83
C GLU A 102 3.47 -16.42 23.52
N ASN A 103 3.79 -16.63 22.25
CA ASN A 103 4.96 -17.39 21.80
C ASN A 103 6.19 -16.51 21.48
N ASP A 104 6.12 -15.19 21.71
CA ASP A 104 7.26 -14.28 21.53
C ASP A 104 7.77 -13.77 22.90
N PRO A 105 8.96 -14.18 23.36
CA PRO A 105 9.55 -13.68 24.60
C PRO A 105 9.86 -12.18 24.55
N GLN A 106 9.89 -11.57 23.36
CA GLN A 106 10.11 -10.12 23.15
C GLN A 106 8.81 -9.38 22.79
N ARG A 107 7.63 -9.95 23.07
CA ARG A 107 6.31 -9.33 22.73
C ARG A 107 6.15 -7.90 23.22
N ASP A 108 6.83 -7.55 24.34
CA ASP A 108 6.72 -6.23 24.93
C ASP A 108 7.46 -5.15 24.11
N ASP A 109 8.30 -5.55 23.16
CA ASP A 109 8.95 -4.66 22.19
C ASP A 109 8.17 -4.56 20.85
N ARG A 110 7.06 -5.29 20.68
CA ARG A 110 6.31 -5.39 19.43
C ARG A 110 5.05 -4.54 19.42
N GLN A 111 4.65 -4.11 18.22
CA GLN A 111 3.31 -3.58 17.99
C GLN A 111 2.69 -4.27 16.77
N LEU A 112 1.41 -4.62 16.86
CA LEU A 112 0.74 -5.49 15.92
C LEU A 112 -0.73 -5.09 15.78
N GLY A 113 -1.23 -5.06 14.54
CA GLY A 113 -2.64 -4.90 14.23
C GLY A 113 -3.08 -5.97 13.22
N LEU A 114 -4.23 -6.62 13.46
CA LEU A 114 -4.82 -7.63 12.58
C LEU A 114 -6.29 -7.34 12.31
N VAL A 115 -6.72 -7.64 11.08
CA VAL A 115 -8.15 -7.71 10.72
C VAL A 115 -8.36 -8.99 9.92
N ASP A 116 -9.38 -9.78 10.27
CA ASP A 116 -9.74 -10.96 9.50
C ASP A 116 -10.78 -10.67 8.39
N ALA A 117 -11.03 -11.63 7.53
CA ALA A 117 -11.98 -11.51 6.41
C ALA A 117 -13.46 -11.44 6.82
N LYS A 118 -13.76 -11.33 8.12
CA LYS A 118 -15.10 -11.05 8.67
C LYS A 118 -15.15 -9.68 9.35
N GLY A 119 -14.07 -8.88 9.21
CA GLY A 119 -13.97 -7.54 9.78
C GLY A 119 -13.71 -7.50 11.29
N ARG A 120 -13.41 -8.64 11.94
CA ARG A 120 -13.00 -8.65 13.35
C ARG A 120 -11.56 -8.16 13.44
N SER A 121 -11.30 -7.22 14.32
CA SER A 121 -9.99 -6.58 14.48
C SER A 121 -9.39 -6.87 15.85
N ALA A 122 -8.06 -6.82 15.93
CA ALA A 122 -7.31 -6.91 17.18
C ALA A 122 -6.01 -6.11 17.06
N ALA A 123 -5.55 -5.54 18.17
CA ALA A 123 -4.30 -4.83 18.27
C ALA A 123 -3.53 -5.18 19.54
N TRP A 124 -2.19 -5.20 19.42
CA TRP A 124 -1.25 -5.34 20.53
C TRP A 124 -0.25 -4.20 20.50
N THR A 125 -0.01 -3.58 21.64
CA THR A 125 1.08 -2.62 21.85
C THR A 125 1.84 -3.07 23.09
N GLY A 126 3.08 -3.51 22.91
CA GLY A 126 3.93 -3.96 24.00
C GLY A 126 4.37 -2.82 24.91
N GLU A 127 4.65 -3.12 26.17
CA GLU A 127 4.95 -2.14 27.22
C GLU A 127 6.24 -1.34 26.95
N ASN A 128 7.19 -1.92 26.18
CA ASN A 128 8.44 -1.29 25.80
C ASN A 128 8.34 -0.44 24.54
N CYS A 129 7.16 -0.37 23.89
CA CYS A 129 6.98 0.53 22.75
C CYS A 129 7.13 1.98 23.20
N PHE A 130 8.00 2.72 22.50
CA PHE A 130 8.27 4.11 22.87
C PHE A 130 7.04 5.00 22.69
N SER A 131 6.78 5.81 23.69
CA SER A 131 5.61 6.67 23.75
C SER A 131 5.74 7.92 22.81
N TRP A 132 4.66 8.48 22.25
CA TRP A 132 3.34 7.90 22.48
C TRP A 132 3.17 6.63 21.63
N ALA A 133 2.59 5.57 22.21
CA ALA A 133 2.26 4.34 21.51
C ALA A 133 0.87 3.85 21.92
N GLY A 134 0.13 3.29 20.96
CA GLY A 134 -1.22 2.77 21.21
C GLY A 134 -1.97 2.48 19.92
N SER A 135 -3.26 2.15 20.08
CA SER A 135 -4.13 1.77 18.96
C SER A 135 -5.57 2.21 19.17
N VAL A 136 -6.31 2.30 18.05
CA VAL A 136 -7.77 2.43 18.02
C VAL A 136 -8.28 1.36 17.06
N SER A 137 -9.15 0.48 17.56
CA SER A 137 -9.80 -0.57 16.77
C SER A 137 -11.30 -0.35 16.68
N GLY A 138 -11.87 -0.65 15.55
CA GLY A 138 -13.30 -0.61 15.28
C GLY A 138 -13.73 -1.77 14.37
N PRO A 139 -15.00 -1.84 13.99
CA PRO A 139 -15.46 -2.77 12.99
C PRO A 139 -14.67 -2.59 11.67
N ASN A 140 -14.11 -3.67 11.18
CA ASN A 140 -13.37 -3.73 9.90
C ASN A 140 -12.01 -3.03 9.87
N PHE A 141 -11.48 -2.49 10.99
CA PHE A 141 -10.16 -1.88 10.98
C PHE A 141 -9.49 -1.88 12.36
N THR A 142 -8.15 -1.70 12.33
CA THR A 142 -7.35 -1.29 13.48
C THR A 142 -6.25 -0.34 13.03
N ALA A 143 -6.16 0.81 13.71
CA ALA A 143 -5.10 1.81 13.53
C ALA A 143 -4.19 1.79 14.77
N GLN A 144 -2.88 1.73 14.57
CA GLN A 144 -1.88 1.66 15.64
C GLN A 144 -0.64 2.47 15.28
N GLY A 145 0.08 2.88 16.30
CA GLY A 145 1.35 3.56 16.11
C GLY A 145 2.18 3.64 17.38
N ASN A 146 3.47 3.92 17.21
CA ASN A 146 4.45 4.10 18.28
C ASN A 146 5.39 5.26 17.93
N ILE A 147 5.99 5.89 18.94
CA ILE A 147 6.78 7.13 18.85
C ILE A 147 6.01 8.24 18.10
N LEU A 148 4.73 8.29 18.28
CA LEU A 148 3.88 9.30 17.66
C LEU A 148 3.94 10.64 18.42
N THR A 149 3.50 11.71 17.76
CA THR A 149 3.31 13.01 18.40
C THR A 149 2.27 12.97 19.53
N GLY A 150 1.26 12.11 19.41
CA GLY A 150 0.22 11.92 20.42
C GLY A 150 -0.84 10.89 19.99
N PRO A 151 -1.85 10.65 20.86
CA PRO A 151 -2.97 9.76 20.56
C PRO A 151 -3.84 10.26 19.39
N GLU A 152 -3.79 11.55 19.10
CA GLU A 152 -4.55 12.20 18.03
C GLU A 152 -4.27 11.59 16.67
N VAL A 153 -3.06 11.06 16.45
CA VAL A 153 -2.66 10.42 15.19
C VAL A 153 -3.57 9.23 14.89
N VAL A 154 -3.61 8.23 15.76
CA VAL A 154 -4.45 7.03 15.54
C VAL A 154 -5.94 7.33 15.62
N GLN A 155 -6.34 8.32 16.43
CA GLN A 155 -7.73 8.78 16.51
C GLN A 155 -8.17 9.49 15.23
N ALA A 156 -7.31 10.31 14.61
CA ALA A 156 -7.57 10.95 13.33
C ALA A 156 -7.68 9.90 12.20
N MET A 157 -6.79 8.91 12.20
CA MET A 157 -6.85 7.78 11.26
C MET A 157 -8.19 7.03 11.37
N ALA A 158 -8.61 6.69 12.59
CA ALA A 158 -9.86 5.98 12.84
C ALA A 158 -11.07 6.79 12.34
N ARG A 159 -11.19 8.06 12.78
CA ARG A 159 -12.30 8.95 12.34
C ARG A 159 -12.33 9.12 10.82
N SER A 160 -11.17 9.29 10.18
CA SER A 160 -11.08 9.44 8.74
C SER A 160 -11.51 8.16 8.02
N PHE A 161 -11.07 6.99 8.49
CA PHE A 161 -11.47 5.70 7.91
C PHE A 161 -12.97 5.45 8.02
N GLU A 162 -13.58 5.72 9.18
CA GLU A 162 -15.00 5.55 9.42
C GLU A 162 -15.87 6.54 8.62
N GLY A 163 -15.42 7.79 8.49
CA GLY A 163 -16.13 8.85 7.78
C GLY A 163 -15.91 8.88 6.27
N SER A 164 -14.94 8.16 5.74
CA SER A 164 -14.61 8.16 4.31
C SER A 164 -15.43 7.14 3.53
N SER A 165 -15.62 7.42 2.23
CA SER A 165 -16.29 6.57 1.25
C SER A 165 -15.37 6.25 0.07
N GLY A 166 -15.79 5.33 -0.79
CA GLY A 166 -15.01 4.89 -1.95
C GLY A 166 -14.35 3.52 -1.72
N SER A 167 -13.36 3.17 -2.54
CA SER A 167 -12.65 1.91 -2.44
C SER A 167 -11.84 1.80 -1.13
N LEU A 168 -11.52 0.57 -0.72
CA LEU A 168 -10.67 0.35 0.46
C LEU A 168 -9.34 1.13 0.34
N ALA A 169 -8.75 1.17 -0.85
CA ALA A 169 -7.50 1.92 -1.10
C ALA A 169 -7.64 3.42 -0.80
N GLU A 170 -8.73 4.05 -1.24
CA GLU A 170 -9.01 5.46 -0.97
C GLU A 170 -9.25 5.72 0.52
N ARG A 171 -9.98 4.84 1.20
CA ARG A 171 -10.27 4.95 2.63
C ARG A 171 -9.01 4.76 3.50
N LEU A 172 -8.15 3.78 3.14
CA LEU A 172 -6.85 3.56 3.78
C LEU A 172 -5.92 4.77 3.58
N MET A 173 -5.90 5.31 2.37
CA MET A 173 -5.07 6.47 2.05
C MET A 173 -5.55 7.72 2.81
N ALA A 174 -6.87 7.96 2.86
CA ALA A 174 -7.45 9.07 3.63
C ALA A 174 -7.12 8.96 5.13
N ALA A 175 -7.16 7.75 5.68
CA ALA A 175 -6.76 7.51 7.07
C ALA A 175 -5.26 7.81 7.29
N LEU A 176 -4.39 7.37 6.38
CA LEU A 176 -2.95 7.63 6.48
C LEU A 176 -2.63 9.13 6.40
N GLU A 177 -3.29 9.87 5.49
CA GLU A 177 -3.19 11.32 5.36
C GLU A 177 -3.66 12.05 6.63
N ALA A 178 -4.76 11.59 7.23
CA ALA A 178 -5.26 12.16 8.48
C ALA A 178 -4.28 11.95 9.65
N GLY A 179 -3.65 10.78 9.72
CA GLY A 179 -2.60 10.48 10.71
C GLY A 179 -1.35 11.35 10.51
N ASP A 180 -0.91 11.51 9.26
CA ASP A 180 0.22 12.38 8.90
C ASP A 180 -0.07 13.85 9.26
N ALA A 181 -1.26 14.36 8.93
CA ALA A 181 -1.71 15.71 9.24
C ALA A 181 -1.86 15.96 10.76
N ALA A 182 -2.17 14.92 11.54
CA ALA A 182 -2.24 14.98 13.01
C ALA A 182 -0.85 14.95 13.69
N GLY A 183 0.23 14.91 12.91
CA GLY A 183 1.61 14.98 13.39
C GLY A 183 2.42 13.69 13.21
N GLY A 184 1.79 12.56 12.93
CA GLY A 184 2.44 11.31 12.54
C GLY A 184 3.58 10.83 13.46
N ASP A 185 4.64 10.35 12.84
CA ASP A 185 5.90 9.97 13.50
C ASP A 185 6.62 11.23 14.02
N ARG A 186 6.85 11.27 15.34
CA ARG A 186 7.48 12.41 16.02
C ARG A 186 8.89 12.76 15.52
N ARG A 187 9.57 11.82 14.88
CA ARG A 187 10.94 12.01 14.35
C ARG A 187 10.94 12.61 12.94
N GLY A 188 9.81 12.64 12.26
CA GLY A 188 9.66 13.11 10.89
C GLY A 188 9.15 12.04 9.93
N LYS A 189 9.46 12.19 8.64
CA LYS A 189 8.91 11.40 7.54
C LYS A 189 10.04 10.79 6.73
N GLU A 190 9.84 9.60 6.15
CA GLU A 190 10.81 8.98 5.24
C GLU A 190 10.17 8.02 4.24
N SER A 191 9.30 7.11 4.66
CA SER A 191 8.67 6.15 3.76
C SER A 191 7.19 5.94 4.05
N ALA A 192 6.46 5.43 3.04
CA ALA A 192 5.05 5.06 3.16
C ALA A 192 4.71 3.91 2.21
N ALA A 193 3.65 3.15 2.51
CA ALA A 193 3.18 2.09 1.63
C ALA A 193 1.68 1.86 1.75
N LEU A 194 1.09 1.34 0.67
CA LEU A 194 -0.29 0.89 0.57
C LEU A 194 -0.33 -0.48 -0.10
N LEU A 195 -0.77 -1.48 0.64
CA LEU A 195 -1.04 -2.82 0.15
C LEU A 195 -2.55 -3.09 0.19
N VAL A 196 -3.15 -3.46 -0.95
CA VAL A 196 -4.53 -3.97 -1.01
C VAL A 196 -4.55 -5.26 -1.81
N VAL A 197 -5.20 -6.27 -1.25
CA VAL A 197 -5.39 -7.57 -1.90
C VAL A 197 -6.86 -7.81 -2.19
N ARG A 198 -7.12 -8.37 -3.36
CA ARG A 198 -8.42 -8.82 -3.87
C ARG A 198 -8.21 -10.11 -4.65
N ALA A 199 -9.05 -11.11 -4.45
CA ALA A 199 -8.92 -12.40 -5.11
C ALA A 199 -8.83 -12.24 -6.64
N GLY A 200 -7.74 -12.72 -7.23
CA GLY A 200 -7.48 -12.71 -8.66
C GLY A 200 -7.36 -11.33 -9.32
N ALA A 201 -7.19 -10.25 -8.56
CA ALA A 201 -7.15 -8.88 -9.13
C ALA A 201 -5.73 -8.39 -9.46
N GLY A 202 -4.70 -9.15 -9.13
CA GLY A 202 -3.33 -8.81 -9.51
C GLY A 202 -3.07 -9.00 -11.00
N TYR A 203 -1.88 -8.65 -11.45
CA TYR A 203 -1.50 -8.65 -12.87
C TYR A 203 -1.89 -9.95 -13.58
N GLY A 204 -2.70 -9.81 -14.64
CA GLY A 204 -3.20 -10.95 -15.41
C GLY A 204 -4.06 -11.96 -14.64
N GLY A 205 -4.58 -11.63 -13.47
CA GLY A 205 -5.32 -12.55 -12.60
C GLY A 205 -4.44 -13.57 -11.87
N ALA A 206 -3.11 -13.48 -11.99
CA ALA A 206 -2.18 -14.47 -11.47
C ALA A 206 -1.88 -14.34 -9.96
N THR A 207 -2.22 -13.20 -9.36
CA THR A 207 -2.00 -12.93 -7.93
C THR A 207 -3.19 -12.18 -7.33
N ASP A 208 -3.24 -12.13 -6.00
CA ASP A 208 -4.24 -11.36 -5.27
C ASP A 208 -3.80 -9.91 -4.99
N ARG A 209 -2.54 -9.55 -5.28
CA ARG A 209 -2.01 -8.20 -5.06
C ARG A 209 -2.59 -7.24 -6.10
N TRP A 210 -3.68 -6.58 -5.73
CA TRP A 210 -4.28 -5.57 -6.58
C TRP A 210 -3.51 -4.25 -6.53
N ILE A 211 -3.17 -3.79 -5.32
CA ILE A 211 -2.37 -2.58 -5.11
C ILE A 211 -1.19 -2.94 -4.20
N ASP A 212 0.03 -2.62 -4.62
CA ASP A 212 1.26 -2.69 -3.84
C ASP A 212 2.13 -1.49 -4.22
N LEU A 213 1.85 -0.37 -3.56
CA LEU A 213 2.54 0.90 -3.80
C LEU A 213 3.45 1.22 -2.63
N ARG A 214 4.68 1.61 -2.94
CA ARG A 214 5.72 1.89 -1.95
C ARG A 214 6.47 3.16 -2.30
N VAL A 215 6.72 3.96 -1.29
CA VAL A 215 7.61 5.11 -1.31
C VAL A 215 8.69 4.80 -0.27
N ASP A 216 9.86 4.38 -0.74
CA ASP A 216 10.90 3.83 0.12
C ASP A 216 11.74 4.89 0.81
N ASP A 217 11.88 6.07 0.18
CA ASP A 217 12.57 7.25 0.73
C ASP A 217 12.05 8.53 0.04
N HIS A 218 11.41 9.41 0.80
CA HIS A 218 10.91 10.70 0.29
C HIS A 218 10.64 11.65 1.46
N PRO A 219 10.88 12.98 1.33
CA PRO A 219 10.57 13.94 2.38
C PRO A 219 9.07 14.10 2.68
N GLU A 220 8.19 13.82 1.71
CA GLU A 220 6.72 13.81 1.86
C GLU A 220 6.15 12.48 1.33
N PRO A 221 6.40 11.34 2.02
CA PRO A 221 6.12 10.02 1.48
C PRO A 221 4.62 9.73 1.34
N VAL A 222 3.78 10.29 2.23
CA VAL A 222 2.33 10.10 2.18
C VAL A 222 1.73 10.84 0.98
N GLY A 223 2.19 12.07 0.70
CA GLY A 223 1.80 12.83 -0.49
C GLY A 223 2.22 12.14 -1.79
N GLU A 224 3.44 11.60 -1.83
CA GLU A 224 3.92 10.84 -2.98
C GLU A 224 3.15 9.52 -3.16
N LEU A 225 2.82 8.83 -2.07
CA LEU A 225 1.98 7.62 -2.12
C LEU A 225 0.58 7.92 -2.67
N ARG A 226 -0.02 9.07 -2.30
CA ARG A 226 -1.28 9.56 -2.88
C ARG A 226 -1.15 9.79 -4.38
N ARG A 227 -0.05 10.38 -4.84
CA ARG A 227 0.23 10.57 -6.27
C ARG A 227 0.32 9.22 -6.99
N LEU A 228 1.02 8.23 -6.41
CA LEU A 228 1.14 6.88 -6.96
C LEU A 228 -0.20 6.15 -7.03
N LEU A 229 -1.08 6.31 -6.03
CA LEU A 229 -2.43 5.77 -6.08
C LEU A 229 -3.24 6.39 -7.23
N GLY A 230 -3.07 7.69 -7.50
CA GLY A 230 -3.64 8.34 -8.68
C GLY A 230 -3.16 7.72 -10.00
N VAL A 231 -1.86 7.42 -10.09
CA VAL A 231 -1.29 6.70 -11.26
C VAL A 231 -1.88 5.30 -11.39
N HIS A 232 -1.96 4.54 -10.30
CA HIS A 232 -2.59 3.22 -10.32
C HIS A 232 -4.06 3.32 -10.79
N THR A 233 -4.80 4.29 -10.27
CA THR A 233 -6.22 4.51 -10.64
C THR A 233 -6.36 4.91 -12.11
N LEU A 234 -5.41 5.66 -12.66
CA LEU A 234 -5.38 5.99 -14.09
C LEU A 234 -5.36 4.72 -14.96
N TYR A 235 -4.50 3.77 -14.63
CA TYR A 235 -4.33 2.56 -15.46
C TYR A 235 -5.34 1.46 -15.14
N PHE A 236 -5.66 1.21 -13.88
CA PHE A 236 -6.40 0.04 -13.41
C PHE A 236 -7.72 0.35 -12.70
N GLY A 237 -8.06 1.63 -12.53
CA GLY A 237 -9.29 2.03 -11.86
C GLY A 237 -10.52 1.79 -12.72
N GLU A 238 -11.67 1.70 -12.06
CA GLU A 238 -12.97 1.56 -12.73
C GLU A 238 -13.33 2.82 -13.52
N THR A 239 -14.02 2.64 -14.65
CA THR A 239 -14.63 3.73 -15.42
C THR A 239 -15.77 4.33 -14.60
N LYS A 240 -15.65 5.60 -14.23
CA LYS A 240 -16.68 6.35 -13.47
C LYS A 240 -17.54 7.24 -14.33
N GLU A 241 -17.01 7.74 -15.43
CA GLU A 241 -17.68 8.69 -16.32
C GLU A 241 -17.36 8.37 -17.77
N LEU A 242 -18.41 8.30 -18.59
CA LEU A 242 -18.30 8.10 -20.03
C LEU A 242 -18.68 9.37 -20.76
N VAL A 243 -17.91 9.71 -21.78
CA VAL A 243 -18.14 10.88 -22.66
C VAL A 243 -18.53 10.39 -24.04
N PRO A 244 -19.69 10.81 -24.58
CA PRO A 244 -20.07 10.50 -25.95
C PRO A 244 -19.06 11.07 -26.96
N LEU A 245 -18.71 10.30 -27.97
CA LEU A 245 -17.81 10.70 -29.06
C LEU A 245 -18.59 11.55 -30.09
N THR A 246 -18.74 12.85 -29.80
CA THR A 246 -19.29 13.79 -30.75
C THR A 246 -18.36 14.02 -31.95
N PRO A 247 -18.83 14.48 -33.12
CA PRO A 247 -17.97 14.78 -34.26
C PRO A 247 -16.81 15.72 -33.93
N GLU A 248 -17.02 16.71 -33.06
CA GLU A 248 -16.01 17.66 -32.64
C GLU A 248 -14.94 16.95 -31.80
N LEU A 249 -15.35 16.10 -30.85
CA LEU A 249 -14.44 15.32 -30.00
C LEU A 249 -13.67 14.29 -30.82
N VAL A 250 -14.33 13.65 -31.80
CA VAL A 250 -13.67 12.72 -32.71
C VAL A 250 -12.59 13.43 -33.54
N LYS A 251 -12.83 14.65 -34.04
CA LYS A 251 -11.81 15.46 -34.71
C LYS A 251 -10.61 15.74 -33.80
N GLU A 252 -10.86 16.16 -32.55
CA GLU A 252 -9.80 16.39 -31.56
C GLU A 252 -8.94 15.13 -31.37
N ILE A 253 -9.57 13.98 -31.21
CA ILE A 253 -8.88 12.70 -31.04
C ILE A 253 -8.13 12.31 -32.33
N GLN A 254 -8.73 12.40 -33.50
CA GLN A 254 -8.08 12.11 -34.79
C GLN A 254 -6.86 13.00 -35.02
N GLU A 255 -6.89 14.28 -34.63
CA GLU A 255 -5.74 15.18 -34.72
C GLU A 255 -4.59 14.72 -33.83
N VAL A 256 -4.88 14.29 -32.59
CA VAL A 256 -3.87 13.73 -31.68
C VAL A 256 -3.31 12.44 -32.26
N LEU A 257 -4.16 11.50 -32.66
CA LEU A 257 -3.74 10.21 -33.20
C LEU A 257 -2.91 10.36 -34.48
N ARG A 258 -3.24 11.35 -35.33
CA ARG A 258 -2.44 11.65 -36.53
C ARG A 258 -1.07 12.21 -36.18
N ARG A 259 -1.01 13.14 -35.22
CA ARG A 259 0.25 13.74 -34.75
C ARG A 259 1.17 12.74 -34.08
N THR A 260 0.59 11.77 -33.37
CA THR A 260 1.33 10.69 -32.70
C THR A 260 1.63 9.50 -33.60
N GLY A 261 1.12 9.50 -34.84
CA GLY A 261 1.41 8.49 -35.85
C GLY A 261 0.50 7.27 -35.87
N PHE A 262 -0.48 7.19 -34.98
CA PHE A 262 -1.43 6.07 -34.92
C PHE A 262 -2.52 6.15 -35.99
N TYR A 263 -2.88 7.36 -36.45
CA TYR A 263 -3.88 7.56 -37.50
C TYR A 263 -3.30 8.21 -38.75
N LYS A 264 -3.61 7.64 -39.94
CA LYS A 264 -3.10 8.13 -41.23
C LYS A 264 -4.19 8.71 -42.14
N GLY A 265 -5.47 8.67 -41.67
CA GLY A 265 -6.59 9.17 -42.40
C GLY A 265 -6.77 10.69 -42.31
N GLU A 266 -7.83 11.18 -42.98
CA GLU A 266 -8.27 12.58 -42.84
C GLU A 266 -9.02 12.80 -41.53
N VAL A 267 -8.95 14.02 -41.01
CA VAL A 267 -9.67 14.43 -39.79
C VAL A 267 -11.12 14.78 -40.19
N THR A 268 -12.00 13.81 -40.14
CA THR A 268 -13.38 13.92 -40.61
C THR A 268 -14.40 14.20 -39.49
N GLY A 269 -14.07 13.79 -38.26
CA GLY A 269 -15.03 13.75 -37.14
C GLY A 269 -15.95 12.53 -37.15
N VAL A 270 -15.71 11.55 -38.03
CA VAL A 270 -16.43 10.28 -38.08
C VAL A 270 -15.64 9.23 -37.28
N PHE A 271 -16.29 8.61 -36.28
CA PHE A 271 -15.67 7.53 -35.51
C PHE A 271 -15.83 6.19 -36.25
N ASP A 272 -15.14 6.07 -37.37
CA ASP A 272 -15.12 4.90 -38.23
C ASP A 272 -14.18 3.78 -37.70
N ALA A 273 -14.13 2.66 -38.41
CA ALA A 273 -13.30 1.52 -38.05
C ALA A 273 -11.80 1.86 -37.99
N ALA A 274 -11.32 2.78 -38.86
CA ALA A 274 -9.93 3.20 -38.89
C ALA A 274 -9.59 4.06 -37.67
N THR A 275 -10.47 5.00 -37.30
CA THR A 275 -10.33 5.83 -36.09
C THR A 275 -10.39 4.99 -34.82
N ARG A 276 -11.33 4.04 -34.74
CA ARG A 276 -11.45 3.10 -33.60
C ARG A 276 -10.19 2.29 -33.40
N LYS A 277 -9.66 1.70 -34.48
CA LYS A 277 -8.41 0.91 -34.44
C LYS A 277 -7.23 1.76 -34.00
N ALA A 278 -7.12 2.98 -34.52
CA ALA A 278 -6.06 3.89 -34.13
C ALA A 278 -6.12 4.31 -32.64
N LEU A 279 -7.33 4.52 -32.11
CA LEU A 279 -7.52 4.83 -30.69
C LEU A 279 -7.20 3.61 -29.80
N GLU A 280 -7.58 2.40 -30.23
CA GLU A 280 -7.23 1.15 -29.55
C GLU A 280 -5.72 0.96 -29.48
N ASP A 281 -5.01 1.12 -30.63
CA ASP A 281 -3.58 0.99 -30.70
C ASP A 281 -2.86 2.05 -29.84
N PHE A 282 -3.35 3.29 -29.85
CA PHE A 282 -2.85 4.35 -28.99
C PHE A 282 -3.04 4.02 -27.51
N GLN A 283 -4.24 3.58 -27.10
CA GLN A 283 -4.50 3.20 -25.72
C GLN A 283 -3.64 2.01 -25.28
N GLY A 284 -3.43 1.00 -26.14
CA GLY A 284 -2.52 -0.10 -25.87
C GLY A 284 -1.07 0.34 -25.73
N TRP A 285 -0.61 1.30 -26.56
CA TRP A 285 0.73 1.87 -26.43
C TRP A 285 0.95 2.64 -25.12
N GLU A 286 -0.09 3.35 -24.69
CA GLU A 286 -0.06 4.15 -23.44
C GLU A 286 -0.45 3.32 -22.19
N ASN A 287 -0.61 1.99 -22.29
CA ASN A 287 -1.05 1.06 -21.24
C ASN A 287 -2.45 1.39 -20.68
N LEU A 288 -3.34 1.94 -21.51
CA LEU A 288 -4.72 2.29 -21.18
C LEU A 288 -5.74 1.31 -21.78
N GLU A 289 -5.30 0.12 -22.21
CA GLU A 289 -6.12 -0.91 -22.85
C GLU A 289 -7.28 -1.39 -21.96
N MET A 290 -7.10 -1.38 -20.64
CA MET A 290 -8.15 -1.73 -19.68
C MET A 290 -9.34 -0.77 -19.71
N ARG A 291 -9.16 0.44 -20.26
CA ARG A 291 -10.17 1.49 -20.39
C ARG A 291 -10.74 1.60 -21.80
N PHE A 292 -10.31 0.72 -22.72
CA PHE A 292 -10.82 0.76 -24.09
C PHE A 292 -12.30 0.40 -24.17
N ARG A 293 -13.04 1.20 -24.96
CA ARG A 293 -14.49 1.02 -25.18
C ARG A 293 -14.76 0.59 -26.62
N LYS A 294 -15.69 -0.34 -26.77
CA LYS A 294 -16.16 -0.79 -28.09
C LYS A 294 -17.37 -0.02 -28.62
N ASP A 295 -18.03 0.77 -27.75
CA ASP A 295 -19.12 1.67 -28.09
C ASP A 295 -18.61 3.06 -28.52
N ASP A 296 -19.52 3.96 -28.89
CA ASP A 296 -19.19 5.31 -29.33
C ASP A 296 -19.04 6.27 -28.13
N GLN A 297 -18.31 5.82 -27.11
CA GLN A 297 -17.98 6.58 -25.91
C GLN A 297 -16.49 6.40 -25.56
N ILE A 298 -15.96 7.35 -24.82
CA ILE A 298 -14.61 7.31 -24.25
C ILE A 298 -14.67 7.49 -22.73
N ASP A 299 -13.82 6.77 -22.00
CA ASP A 299 -13.65 7.02 -20.58
C ASP A 299 -13.09 8.43 -20.36
N ARG A 300 -13.72 9.20 -19.46
CA ARG A 300 -13.30 10.56 -19.10
C ARG A 300 -11.82 10.62 -18.77
N VAL A 301 -11.32 9.63 -18.02
CA VAL A 301 -9.91 9.55 -17.61
C VAL A 301 -8.97 9.44 -18.81
N VAL A 302 -9.35 8.66 -19.83
CA VAL A 302 -8.58 8.55 -21.10
C VAL A 302 -8.58 9.87 -21.86
N LEU A 303 -9.75 10.52 -21.93
CA LEU A 303 -9.87 11.82 -22.60
C LEU A 303 -9.00 12.89 -21.92
N ASP A 304 -9.04 12.95 -20.60
CA ASP A 304 -8.25 13.90 -19.84
C ASP A 304 -6.74 13.60 -19.96
N TYR A 305 -6.35 12.32 -19.99
CA TYR A 305 -4.98 11.90 -20.27
C TYR A 305 -4.51 12.37 -21.65
N ILE A 306 -5.32 12.14 -22.71
CA ILE A 306 -5.04 12.60 -24.07
C ILE A 306 -4.83 14.12 -24.10
N ARG A 307 -5.71 14.88 -23.46
CA ARG A 307 -5.65 16.34 -23.42
C ARG A 307 -4.45 16.88 -22.66
N THR A 308 -4.12 16.25 -21.54
CA THR A 308 -3.01 16.67 -20.68
C THR A 308 -1.65 16.40 -21.32
N HIS A 309 -1.48 15.23 -21.94
CA HIS A 309 -0.18 14.79 -22.42
C HIS A 309 0.04 15.10 -23.93
N PHE A 310 -1.05 15.13 -24.69
CA PHE A 310 -1.00 15.27 -26.15
C PHE A 310 -1.86 16.44 -26.67
N GLY A 311 -2.54 17.20 -25.81
CA GLY A 311 -3.23 18.44 -26.20
C GLY A 311 -2.27 19.47 -26.80
N GLN A 312 -2.76 20.38 -27.62
CA GLN A 312 -1.95 21.53 -28.07
C GLN A 312 -1.69 22.43 -26.86
N LYS A 313 -0.42 22.65 -26.53
CA LYS A 313 -0.06 23.73 -25.60
C LYS A 313 -0.49 25.04 -26.25
N LYS A 314 -1.47 25.71 -25.66
CA LYS A 314 -1.85 27.07 -26.05
C LYS A 314 -0.69 28.04 -25.80
#